data_de54fe042f1f505d8a66cfa5438d424c
#
_entry.id   de54fe042f1f505d8a66cfa5438d424c
#
_cell.length_a   1.000
_cell.length_b   1.000
_cell.length_c   1.000
_cell.angle_alpha   90.00
_cell.angle_beta   90.00
_cell.angle_gamma   90.00
#
_symmetry.space_group_name_H-M   'P 1'
#
loop_
_entity.id
_entity.type
_entity.pdbx_description
1 polymer ?
#
loop_
_entity_poly.entity_id
_entity_poly.type
_entity_poly.pdbx_seq_one_letter_code
_entity_poly.pdbx_strand_id
1 'polypeptide(L)'
;EPKLIIMDEPFVGLDPKAAHILKQMMREVCDEGGAIFFSTHVLEVAEKLCDKVAIIRNGQLIQSGTMQEVKGDDSLEEVFLELEGE
;
A
#
# COMPACT_ATOMS: atom_id res chain seq x y z
N GLU A 1 18.94 14.62 -1.22
CA GLU A 1 18.97 13.19 -1.43
C GLU A 1 17.62 12.54 -1.21
N PRO A 2 17.23 11.60 -2.07
CA PRO A 2 15.95 10.91 -1.84
C PRO A 2 16.02 10.04 -0.58
N LYS A 3 14.90 9.98 0.12
CA LYS A 3 14.78 9.14 1.30
C LYS A 3 14.06 7.85 0.95
N LEU A 4 14.47 6.78 1.61
CA LEU A 4 13.78 5.50 1.53
C LEU A 4 13.34 5.13 2.94
N ILE A 5 12.04 4.95 3.11
CA ILE A 5 11.45 4.61 4.39
C ILE A 5 10.71 3.28 4.26
N ILE A 6 10.97 2.37 5.18
CA ILE A 6 10.33 1.06 5.18
C ILE A 6 9.57 0.90 6.50
N MET A 7 8.29 0.59 6.41
CA MET A 7 7.43 0.46 7.60
C MET A 7 6.60 -0.81 7.51
N ASP A 8 6.26 -1.35 8.67
CA ASP A 8 5.42 -2.55 8.77
C ASP A 8 4.15 -2.18 9.50
N GLU A 9 3.00 -2.31 8.81
CA GLU A 9 1.69 -1.98 9.37
C GLU A 9 1.66 -0.64 10.09
N PRO A 10 2.06 0.45 9.41
CA PRO A 10 2.22 1.73 10.10
C PRO A 10 0.94 2.35 10.63
N PHE A 11 -0.22 1.90 10.14
CA PHE A 11 -1.51 2.48 10.54
C PHE A 11 -2.21 1.72 11.66
N VAL A 12 -1.66 0.58 12.05
CA VAL A 12 -2.26 -0.22 13.11
C VAL A 12 -2.18 0.53 14.45
N GLY A 13 -3.31 0.62 15.14
CA GLY A 13 -3.36 1.26 16.44
C GLY A 13 -3.48 2.78 16.43
N LEU A 14 -3.50 3.38 15.24
CA LEU A 14 -3.65 4.83 15.14
C LEU A 14 -5.12 5.23 15.08
N ASP A 15 -5.47 6.32 15.76
CA ASP A 15 -6.81 6.87 15.59
C ASP A 15 -6.90 7.59 14.23
N PRO A 16 -8.10 7.97 13.78
CA PRO A 16 -8.25 8.58 12.47
C PRO A 16 -7.43 9.84 12.25
N LYS A 17 -7.26 10.65 13.30
CA LYS A 17 -6.48 11.88 13.17
C LYS A 17 -4.99 11.58 12.98
N ALA A 18 -4.46 10.66 13.78
CA ALA A 18 -3.05 10.28 13.66
C ALA A 18 -2.77 9.61 12.32
N ALA A 19 -3.70 8.77 11.87
CA ALA A 19 -3.55 8.13 10.56
C ALA A 19 -3.52 9.15 9.43
N HIS A 20 -4.38 10.17 9.52
CA HIS A 20 -4.41 11.22 8.52
C HIS A 20 -3.09 12.00 8.46
N ILE A 21 -2.54 12.31 9.63
CA ILE A 21 -1.26 13.03 9.70
C ILE A 21 -0.15 12.18 9.10
N LEU A 22 -0.12 10.89 9.42
CA LEU A 22 0.89 9.99 8.87
C LEU A 22 0.79 9.92 7.34
N LYS A 23 -0.42 9.84 6.80
CA LYS A 23 -0.61 9.81 5.34
C LYS A 23 -0.06 11.07 4.70
N GLN A 24 -0.28 12.22 5.32
CA GLN A 24 0.24 13.47 4.79
C GLN A 24 1.76 13.50 4.80
N MET A 25 2.37 13.02 5.87
CA MET A 25 3.83 12.97 5.97
C MET A 25 4.41 12.04 4.91
N MET A 26 3.77 10.90 4.67
CA MET A 26 4.22 9.97 3.64
C MET A 26 4.13 10.60 2.25
N ARG A 27 3.04 11.32 1.99
CA ARG A 27 2.88 11.98 0.69
C ARG A 27 3.94 13.06 0.49
N GLU A 28 4.27 13.80 1.54
CA GLU A 28 5.31 14.82 1.45
C GLU A 28 6.67 14.21 1.10
N VAL A 29 7.01 13.07 1.72
CA VAL A 29 8.27 12.39 1.41
C VAL A 29 8.32 12.00 -0.06
N CYS A 30 7.23 11.45 -0.58
CA CYS A 30 7.16 11.03 -1.97
C CYS A 30 7.23 12.23 -2.93
N ASP A 31 6.57 13.34 -2.56
CA ASP A 31 6.59 14.53 -3.40
C ASP A 31 7.99 15.16 -3.47
N GLU A 32 8.82 14.92 -2.46
CA GLU A 32 10.20 15.42 -2.44
C GLU A 32 11.18 14.44 -3.11
N GLY A 33 10.67 13.44 -3.78
CA GLY A 33 11.51 12.49 -4.50
C GLY A 33 11.88 11.25 -3.72
N GLY A 34 11.35 11.11 -2.49
CA GLY A 34 11.60 9.92 -1.69
C GLY A 34 10.70 8.78 -2.06
N ALA A 35 10.92 7.63 -1.42
CA ALA A 35 10.10 6.46 -1.62
C ALA A 35 9.74 5.85 -0.26
N ILE A 36 8.53 5.35 -0.17
CA ILE A 36 8.06 4.69 1.06
C ILE A 36 7.53 3.33 0.69
N PHE A 37 8.03 2.30 1.39
CA PHE A 37 7.47 0.96 1.31
C PHE A 37 6.81 0.64 2.63
N PHE A 38 5.59 0.14 2.60
CA PHE A 38 4.96 -0.32 3.82
C PHE A 38 4.10 -1.53 3.53
N SER A 39 4.01 -2.41 4.52
CA SER A 39 3.13 -3.56 4.44
C SER A 39 1.83 -3.26 5.17
N THR A 40 0.73 -3.78 4.66
CA THR A 40 -0.55 -3.65 5.34
C THR A 40 -1.49 -4.75 4.84
N HIS A 41 -2.38 -5.18 5.73
CA HIS A 41 -3.46 -6.06 5.33
C HIS A 41 -4.76 -5.27 5.15
N VAL A 42 -4.71 -3.95 5.32
CA VAL A 42 -5.88 -3.09 5.09
C VAL A 42 -5.83 -2.61 3.65
N LEU A 43 -6.51 -3.35 2.79
CA LEU A 43 -6.42 -3.14 1.34
C LEU A 43 -6.92 -1.78 0.89
N GLU A 44 -7.92 -1.24 1.57
CA GLU A 44 -8.43 0.09 1.22
C GLU A 44 -7.37 1.17 1.39
N VAL A 45 -6.55 1.07 2.44
CA VAL A 45 -5.47 2.02 2.66
C VAL A 45 -4.44 1.92 1.54
N ALA A 46 -4.06 0.69 1.19
CA ALA A 46 -3.09 0.48 0.12
C ALA A 46 -3.62 1.03 -1.20
N GLU A 47 -4.88 0.77 -1.50
CA GLU A 47 -5.47 1.20 -2.76
C GLU A 47 -5.48 2.73 -2.91
N LYS A 48 -5.77 3.43 -1.84
CA LYS A 48 -5.89 4.89 -1.90
C LYS A 48 -4.57 5.61 -1.80
N LEU A 49 -3.59 5.01 -1.13
CA LEU A 49 -2.35 5.70 -0.81
C LEU A 49 -1.19 5.32 -1.73
N CYS A 50 -1.17 4.10 -2.22
CA CYS A 50 -0.01 3.58 -2.94
C CYS A 50 -0.11 3.78 -4.44
N ASP A 51 1.03 4.12 -5.06
CA ASP A 51 1.13 4.18 -6.52
C ASP A 51 1.40 2.80 -7.10
N LYS A 52 2.12 1.97 -6.36
CA LYS A 52 2.46 0.62 -6.75
C LYS A 52 2.13 -0.35 -5.62
N VAL A 53 1.85 -1.58 -5.99
CA VAL A 53 1.46 -2.59 -5.01
C VAL A 53 2.08 -3.93 -5.36
N ALA A 54 2.38 -4.71 -4.33
CA ALA A 54 2.82 -6.09 -4.48
C ALA A 54 1.98 -6.95 -3.54
N ILE A 55 1.46 -8.03 -4.08
CA ILE A 55 0.65 -8.97 -3.30
C ILE A 55 1.50 -10.19 -2.98
N ILE A 56 1.62 -10.47 -1.68
CA ILE A 56 2.41 -11.59 -1.21
C ILE A 56 1.51 -12.55 -0.45
N ARG A 57 1.64 -13.83 -0.75
CA ARG A 57 0.85 -14.87 -0.09
C ARG A 57 1.75 -16.07 0.18
N ASN A 58 1.74 -16.53 1.42
CA ASN A 58 2.56 -17.68 1.84
C ASN A 58 4.04 -17.49 1.48
N GLY A 59 4.53 -16.26 1.64
CA GLY A 59 5.93 -15.96 1.38
C GLY A 59 6.29 -15.81 -0.09
N GLN A 60 5.29 -15.88 -0.97
CA GLN A 60 5.54 -15.78 -2.41
C GLN A 60 4.89 -14.54 -3.00
N LEU A 61 5.61 -13.92 -3.93
CA LEU A 61 5.08 -12.79 -4.67
C LEU A 61 4.08 -13.32 -5.71
N ILE A 62 2.83 -12.90 -5.57
CA ILE A 62 1.76 -13.34 -6.46
C ILE A 62 1.60 -12.37 -7.64
N GLN A 63 1.63 -11.08 -7.35
CA GLN A 63 1.41 -10.07 -8.38
C GLN A 63 2.02 -8.76 -7.93
N SER A 64 2.55 -7.98 -8.87
CA SER A 64 3.09 -6.66 -8.55
C SER A 64 2.97 -5.75 -9.77
N GLY A 65 3.01 -4.46 -9.52
CA GLY A 65 2.92 -3.45 -10.56
C GLY A 65 2.32 -2.18 -10.03
N THR A 66 1.93 -1.28 -10.96
CA THR A 66 1.21 -0.09 -10.55
C THR A 66 -0.16 -0.50 -10.03
N MET A 67 -0.77 0.38 -9.24
CA MET A 67 -2.10 0.09 -8.71
C MET A 67 -3.09 -0.21 -9.85
N GLN A 68 -3.02 0.57 -10.92
CA GLN A 68 -3.91 0.36 -12.06
C GLN A 68 -3.66 -0.97 -12.76
N GLU A 69 -2.39 -1.36 -12.89
CA GLU A 69 -2.05 -2.63 -13.53
C GLU A 69 -2.56 -3.82 -12.74
N VAL A 70 -2.50 -3.72 -11.41
CA VAL A 70 -2.88 -4.84 -10.55
C VAL A 70 -4.39 -4.93 -10.38
N LYS A 71 -5.05 -3.82 -10.10
CA LYS A 71 -6.48 -3.89 -9.82
C LYS A 71 -7.38 -3.63 -11.03
N GLY A 72 -6.90 -2.89 -12.03
CA GLY A 72 -7.73 -2.54 -13.17
C GLY A 72 -8.95 -1.75 -12.74
N ASP A 73 -10.13 -2.18 -13.17
CA ASP A 73 -11.39 -1.53 -12.82
C ASP A 73 -12.01 -2.06 -11.53
N ASP A 74 -11.41 -3.10 -10.96
CA ASP A 74 -11.90 -3.68 -9.72
C ASP A 74 -11.29 -2.97 -8.52
N SER A 75 -11.79 -3.26 -7.32
CA SER A 75 -11.10 -2.82 -6.11
C SER A 75 -9.96 -3.78 -5.81
N LEU A 76 -8.98 -3.31 -5.05
CA LEU A 76 -7.88 -4.18 -4.65
C LEU A 76 -8.37 -5.35 -3.81
N GLU A 77 -9.40 -5.12 -3.00
CA GLU A 77 -10.01 -6.18 -2.21
C GLU A 77 -10.59 -7.28 -3.10
N GLU A 78 -11.26 -6.90 -4.18
CA GLU A 78 -11.82 -7.87 -5.12
C GLU A 78 -10.74 -8.70 -5.78
N VAL A 79 -9.64 -8.06 -6.19
CA VAL A 79 -8.50 -8.76 -6.78
C VAL A 79 -7.93 -9.76 -5.78
N PHE A 80 -7.76 -9.34 -4.54
CA PHE A 80 -7.22 -10.20 -3.51
C PHE A 80 -8.10 -11.42 -3.26
N LEU A 81 -9.41 -11.22 -3.21
CA LEU A 81 -10.35 -12.31 -3.01
C LEU A 81 -10.33 -13.30 -4.18
N GLU A 82 -10.21 -12.81 -5.40
CA GLU A 82 -10.09 -13.70 -6.56
C GLU A 82 -8.84 -14.57 -6.48
N LEU A 83 -7.74 -13.99 -6.07
CA LEU A 83 -6.49 -14.73 -5.95
C LEU A 83 -6.57 -15.80 -4.84
N GLU A 84 -7.28 -15.51 -3.76
CA GLU A 84 -7.45 -16.47 -2.70
C GLU A 84 -8.41 -17.60 -3.08
N GLY A 85 -9.34 -17.33 -3.98
CA GLY A 85 -10.32 -18.29 -4.41
C GLY A 85 -9.75 -19.36 -5.34
N GLU A 86 -8.54 -19.15 -5.79
CA GLU A 86 -7.88 -20.13 -6.64
C GLU A 86 -7.00 -21.09 -5.79
#